data_458853288bd1fc4908f5ce45532a5fe1
#
_entry.id   458853288bd1fc4908f5ce45532a5fe1
#
_cell.length_a   1.000
_cell.length_b   1.000
_cell.length_c   1.000
_cell.angle_alpha   90.00
_cell.angle_beta   90.00
_cell.angle_gamma   90.00
#
_symmetry.space_group_name_H-M   'P 1'
#
loop_
_entity.id
_entity.type
_entity.pdbx_description
1 polymer ?
#
loop_
_entity_poly.entity_id
_entity_poly.type
_entity_poly.pdbx_seq_one_letter_code
_entity_poly.pdbx_strand_id
1 'polypeptide(L)'
;MKPIVCAIDAERIDEVWPLVEPHITIGVEAARGELTVYGVHQALVDGDMLLLMVYQEKKVIAALGLDITVHMSGKRTIGVTVCAGSQLDEWMVDIIEALDQLGAEMKCDAVVIIGRPGWTKKLAEHGYSRAYVAMSKEI
;
A
#
# COMPACT_ATOMS: atom_id res chain seq x y z
N MET A 1 14.69 9.64 -15.33
CA MET A 1 14.74 10.07 -13.92
C MET A 1 14.12 9.01 -13.02
N LYS A 2 14.74 8.72 -11.90
CA LYS A 2 14.29 7.67 -10.99
C LYS A 2 13.02 8.10 -10.23
N PRO A 3 12.01 7.22 -10.08
CA PRO A 3 10.84 7.52 -9.26
C PRO A 3 11.22 7.76 -7.79
N ILE A 4 10.44 8.59 -7.12
CA ILE A 4 10.62 8.91 -5.71
C ILE A 4 9.40 8.45 -4.93
N VAL A 5 9.61 7.75 -3.83
CA VAL A 5 8.55 7.28 -2.93
C VAL A 5 8.50 8.19 -1.72
N CYS A 6 7.32 8.72 -1.42
CA CYS A 6 7.11 9.62 -0.28
C CYS A 6 5.98 9.11 0.60
N ALA A 7 6.21 9.10 1.92
CA ALA A 7 5.13 8.93 2.89
C ALA A 7 4.49 10.29 3.14
N ILE A 8 3.17 10.35 3.15
CA ILE A 8 2.42 11.59 3.30
C ILE A 8 1.73 11.63 4.66
N ASP A 9 1.97 12.67 5.43
CA ASP A 9 1.34 12.85 6.74
C ASP A 9 -0.17 13.02 6.61
N ALA A 10 -0.91 12.55 7.62
CA ALA A 10 -2.38 12.62 7.62
C ALA A 10 -2.90 14.04 7.39
N GLU A 11 -2.24 15.04 7.97
CA GLU A 11 -2.64 16.45 7.83
C GLU A 11 -2.50 16.97 6.41
N ARG A 12 -1.73 16.29 5.56
CA ARG A 12 -1.48 16.72 4.18
C ARG A 12 -2.28 15.93 3.16
N ILE A 13 -3.11 14.99 3.60
CA ILE A 13 -3.86 14.12 2.68
C ILE A 13 -4.75 14.95 1.74
N ASP A 14 -5.51 15.89 2.27
CA ASP A 14 -6.42 16.70 1.43
C ASP A 14 -5.66 17.54 0.41
N GLU A 15 -4.44 17.96 0.74
CA GLU A 15 -3.58 18.71 -0.19
C GLU A 15 -3.19 17.87 -1.40
N VAL A 16 -2.86 16.58 -1.19
CA VAL A 16 -2.41 15.70 -2.28
C VAL A 16 -3.53 14.85 -2.87
N TRP A 17 -4.72 14.85 -2.25
CA TRP A 17 -5.81 13.98 -2.67
C TRP A 17 -6.15 14.05 -4.16
N PRO A 18 -6.25 15.22 -4.79
CA PRO A 18 -6.54 15.30 -6.22
C PRO A 18 -5.49 14.57 -7.08
N LEU A 19 -4.26 14.46 -6.61
CA LEU A 19 -3.17 13.82 -7.34
C LEU A 19 -3.20 12.29 -7.19
N VAL A 20 -3.66 11.79 -6.05
CA VAL A 20 -3.65 10.34 -5.77
C VAL A 20 -5.01 9.69 -6.04
N GLU A 21 -6.11 10.45 -6.01
CA GLU A 21 -7.46 9.91 -6.19
C GLU A 21 -7.62 9.04 -7.43
N PRO A 22 -7.10 9.41 -8.61
CA PRO A 22 -7.25 8.56 -9.80
C PRO A 22 -6.64 7.18 -9.61
N HIS A 23 -5.50 7.10 -8.93
CA HIS A 23 -4.84 5.82 -8.64
C HIS A 23 -5.60 5.04 -7.57
N ILE A 24 -6.03 5.71 -6.52
CA ILE A 24 -6.81 5.09 -5.46
C ILE A 24 -8.10 4.49 -6.03
N THR A 25 -8.78 5.21 -6.93
CA THR A 25 -9.99 4.73 -7.58
C THR A 25 -9.74 3.42 -8.32
N ILE A 26 -8.65 3.33 -9.08
CA ILE A 26 -8.29 2.10 -9.80
C ILE A 26 -8.02 0.96 -8.81
N GLY A 27 -7.28 1.24 -7.74
CA GLY A 27 -6.98 0.24 -6.72
C GLY A 27 -8.22 -0.26 -5.99
N VAL A 28 -9.17 0.64 -5.71
CA VAL A 28 -10.44 0.29 -5.08
C VAL A 28 -11.28 -0.60 -5.99
N GLU A 29 -11.33 -0.31 -7.29
CA GLU A 29 -12.04 -1.15 -8.26
C GLU A 29 -11.49 -2.56 -8.30
N ALA A 30 -10.19 -2.73 -8.07
CA ALA A 30 -9.54 -4.03 -8.05
C ALA A 30 -9.70 -4.78 -6.73
N ALA A 31 -10.27 -4.15 -5.70
CA ALA A 31 -10.33 -4.69 -4.35
C ALA A 31 -11.55 -5.58 -4.06
N ARG A 32 -12.21 -6.08 -5.09
CA ARG A 32 -13.27 -7.09 -4.97
C ARG A 32 -14.48 -6.65 -4.12
N GLY A 33 -14.81 -5.35 -4.15
CA GLY A 33 -15.96 -4.83 -3.41
C GLY A 33 -15.71 -4.58 -1.94
N GLU A 34 -14.48 -4.76 -1.47
CA GLU A 34 -14.14 -4.60 -0.05
C GLU A 34 -13.88 -3.17 0.37
N LEU A 35 -13.63 -2.27 -0.59
CA LEU A 35 -13.25 -0.89 -0.33
C LEU A 35 -14.13 0.09 -1.09
N THR A 36 -14.19 1.33 -0.58
CA THR A 36 -14.74 2.47 -1.31
C THR A 36 -13.72 3.58 -1.33
N VAL A 37 -13.78 4.43 -2.35
CA VAL A 37 -12.87 5.59 -2.46
C VAL A 37 -13.07 6.53 -1.27
N TYR A 38 -14.33 6.78 -0.90
CA TYR A 38 -14.65 7.62 0.25
C TYR A 38 -14.06 7.04 1.54
N GLY A 39 -14.21 5.74 1.76
CA GLY A 39 -13.68 5.06 2.96
C GLY A 39 -12.17 5.15 3.05
N VAL A 40 -11.47 4.95 1.94
CA VAL A 40 -10.02 5.07 1.89
C VAL A 40 -9.59 6.51 2.20
N HIS A 41 -10.25 7.50 1.60
CA HIS A 41 -9.96 8.91 1.86
C HIS A 41 -10.11 9.24 3.35
N GLN A 42 -11.23 8.83 3.96
CA GLN A 42 -11.46 9.10 5.38
C GLN A 42 -10.43 8.41 6.27
N ALA A 43 -10.09 7.16 5.96
CA ALA A 43 -9.09 6.42 6.73
C ALA A 43 -7.72 7.11 6.67
N LEU A 44 -7.35 7.64 5.51
CA LEU A 44 -6.09 8.37 5.36
C LEU A 44 -6.10 9.69 6.14
N VAL A 45 -7.21 10.44 6.09
CA VAL A 45 -7.34 11.70 6.83
C VAL A 45 -7.32 11.46 8.33
N ASP A 46 -7.96 10.38 8.79
CA ASP A 46 -8.04 10.06 10.22
C ASP A 46 -6.75 9.40 10.76
N GLY A 47 -5.82 9.06 9.88
CA GLY A 47 -4.59 8.38 10.30
C GLY A 47 -4.74 6.88 10.51
N ASP A 48 -5.90 6.30 10.16
CA ASP A 48 -6.14 4.86 10.25
C ASP A 48 -5.45 4.09 9.13
N MET A 49 -5.14 4.76 8.04
CA MET A 49 -4.32 4.26 6.94
C MET A 49 -3.20 5.24 6.67
N LEU A 50 -2.12 4.73 6.09
CA LEU A 50 -0.96 5.53 5.69
C LEU A 50 -0.91 5.60 4.17
N LEU A 51 -0.48 6.74 3.63
CA LEU A 51 -0.34 6.92 2.20
C LEU A 51 1.12 6.94 1.78
N LEU A 52 1.46 6.10 0.81
CA LEU A 52 2.69 6.23 0.05
C LEU A 52 2.35 6.74 -1.34
N MET A 53 3.09 7.71 -1.80
CA MET A 53 2.91 8.31 -3.11
C MET A 53 4.21 8.17 -3.89
N VAL A 54 4.10 7.72 -5.13
CA VAL A 54 5.26 7.58 -6.02
C VAL A 54 5.15 8.63 -7.11
N TYR A 55 6.19 9.44 -7.27
CA TYR A 55 6.17 10.40 -8.36
C TYR A 55 7.50 10.45 -9.10
N GLN A 56 7.42 10.89 -10.34
CA GLN A 56 8.53 10.99 -11.26
C GLN A 56 8.29 12.21 -12.13
N GLU A 57 9.30 13.08 -12.23
CA GLU A 57 9.21 14.28 -13.06
C GLU A 57 7.97 15.14 -12.74
N LYS A 58 7.73 15.35 -11.44
CA LYS A 58 6.61 16.17 -10.92
C LYS A 58 5.22 15.60 -11.18
N LYS A 59 5.15 14.31 -11.55
CA LYS A 59 3.87 13.64 -11.79
C LYS A 59 3.73 12.46 -10.84
N VAL A 60 2.55 12.33 -10.23
CA VAL A 60 2.23 11.16 -9.41
C VAL A 60 1.93 9.99 -10.33
N ILE A 61 2.71 8.91 -10.21
CA ILE A 61 2.57 7.74 -11.07
C ILE A 61 1.98 6.54 -10.34
N ALA A 62 1.92 6.58 -9.02
CA ALA A 62 1.32 5.50 -8.22
C ALA A 62 0.94 6.01 -6.84
N ALA A 63 0.01 5.30 -6.21
CA ALA A 63 -0.38 5.55 -4.83
C ALA A 63 -0.69 4.23 -4.14
N LEU A 64 -0.29 4.12 -2.87
CA LEU A 64 -0.54 2.95 -2.04
C LEU A 64 -1.13 3.39 -0.72
N GLY A 65 -2.20 2.71 -0.32
CA GLY A 65 -2.75 2.84 1.03
C GLY A 65 -2.31 1.65 1.87
N LEU A 66 -1.80 1.94 3.04
CA LEU A 66 -1.26 0.93 3.96
C LEU A 66 -2.06 0.91 5.24
N ASP A 67 -2.18 -0.26 5.86
CA ASP A 67 -2.80 -0.37 7.17
C ASP A 67 -1.91 -1.15 8.14
N ILE A 68 -2.11 -0.88 9.42
CA ILE A 68 -1.43 -1.61 10.49
C ILE A 68 -2.48 -2.43 11.21
N THR A 69 -2.23 -3.73 11.30
CA THR A 69 -3.10 -4.64 12.02
C THR A 69 -2.41 -5.08 13.30
N VAL A 70 -3.12 -4.97 14.43
CA VAL A 70 -2.66 -5.51 15.70
C VAL A 70 -3.44 -6.81 15.93
N HIS A 71 -2.73 -7.93 15.87
CA HIS A 71 -3.33 -9.24 16.03
C HIS A 71 -3.59 -9.56 17.50
N MET A 72 -4.39 -10.60 17.75
CA MET A 72 -4.76 -11.00 19.10
C MET A 72 -3.53 -11.28 19.99
N SER A 73 -2.45 -11.79 19.40
CA SER A 73 -1.19 -12.07 20.09
C SER A 73 -0.37 -10.84 20.43
N GLY A 74 -0.78 -9.68 19.92
CA GLY A 74 0.01 -8.46 20.00
C GLY A 74 0.95 -8.26 18.81
N LYS A 75 1.08 -9.27 17.93
CA LYS A 75 1.88 -9.12 16.71
C LYS A 75 1.31 -8.00 15.86
N ARG A 76 2.17 -7.12 15.39
CA ARG A 76 1.79 -5.99 14.55
C ARG A 76 2.30 -6.23 13.13
N THR A 77 1.42 -6.04 12.15
CA THR A 77 1.81 -6.16 10.75
C THR A 77 1.41 -4.89 9.99
N ILE A 78 2.24 -4.49 9.04
CA ILE A 78 1.91 -3.43 8.10
C ILE A 78 1.61 -4.07 6.76
N GLY A 79 0.51 -3.67 6.13
CA GLY A 79 0.05 -4.27 4.90
C GLY A 79 -0.29 -3.26 3.83
N VAL A 80 -0.31 -3.70 2.57
CA VAL A 80 -0.75 -2.91 1.44
C VAL A 80 -2.23 -3.21 1.21
N THR A 81 -3.09 -2.25 1.50
CA THR A 81 -4.55 -2.39 1.35
C THR A 81 -5.01 -2.03 -0.05
N VAL A 82 -4.43 -0.98 -0.62
CA VAL A 82 -4.77 -0.53 -1.96
C VAL A 82 -3.49 -0.09 -2.66
N CYS A 83 -3.37 -0.46 -3.93
CA CYS A 83 -2.19 -0.11 -4.73
C CYS A 83 -2.57 -0.03 -6.19
N ALA A 84 -2.22 1.07 -6.82
CA ALA A 84 -2.37 1.23 -8.26
C ALA A 84 -1.36 2.23 -8.79
N GLY A 85 -1.01 2.07 -10.04
CA GLY A 85 -0.08 2.97 -10.72
C GLY A 85 0.58 2.32 -11.90
N SER A 86 1.47 3.08 -12.53
CA SER A 86 2.23 2.65 -13.69
C SER A 86 3.69 2.42 -13.34
N GLN A 87 4.42 1.74 -14.22
CA GLN A 87 5.86 1.53 -14.11
C GLN A 87 6.31 0.82 -12.83
N LEU A 88 5.52 -0.17 -12.39
CA LEU A 88 5.77 -0.90 -11.15
C LEU A 88 7.21 -1.40 -11.02
N ASP A 89 7.79 -1.94 -12.09
CA ASP A 89 9.15 -2.50 -12.04
C ASP A 89 10.20 -1.45 -11.68
N GLU A 90 9.93 -0.17 -11.97
CA GLU A 90 10.87 0.91 -11.70
C GLU A 90 10.89 1.33 -10.23
N TRP A 91 9.76 1.16 -9.51
CA TRP A 91 9.66 1.61 -8.12
C TRP A 91 9.40 0.50 -7.09
N MET A 92 9.34 -0.76 -7.53
CA MET A 92 9.06 -1.87 -6.62
C MET A 92 10.09 -2.00 -5.50
N VAL A 93 11.38 -1.91 -5.82
CA VAL A 93 12.45 -2.01 -4.80
C VAL A 93 12.34 -0.87 -3.80
N ASP A 94 12.06 0.34 -4.28
CA ASP A 94 11.92 1.51 -3.41
C ASP A 94 10.71 1.39 -2.48
N ILE A 95 9.60 0.81 -2.95
CA ILE A 95 8.43 0.55 -2.12
C ILE A 95 8.75 -0.50 -1.06
N ILE A 96 9.45 -1.57 -1.42
CA ILE A 96 9.82 -2.60 -0.45
C ILE A 96 10.69 -2.01 0.65
N GLU A 97 11.66 -1.18 0.30
CA GLU A 97 12.49 -0.47 1.27
C GLU A 97 11.66 0.48 2.15
N ALA A 98 10.72 1.21 1.55
CA ALA A 98 9.84 2.12 2.29
C ALA A 98 8.95 1.35 3.27
N LEU A 99 8.43 0.19 2.88
CA LEU A 99 7.62 -0.65 3.76
C LEU A 99 8.43 -1.16 4.95
N ASP A 100 9.66 -1.59 4.71
CA ASP A 100 10.54 -2.04 5.78
C ASP A 100 10.84 -0.90 6.75
N GLN A 101 11.13 0.28 6.23
CA GLN A 101 11.42 1.45 7.04
C GLN A 101 10.21 1.89 7.87
N LEU A 102 9.04 2.02 7.24
CA LEU A 102 7.81 2.39 7.93
C LEU A 102 7.41 1.34 8.95
N GLY A 103 7.54 0.06 8.60
CA GLY A 103 7.26 -1.03 9.53
C GLY A 103 8.11 -0.93 10.78
N ALA A 104 9.40 -0.66 10.62
CA ALA A 104 10.31 -0.48 11.75
C ALA A 104 9.93 0.75 12.59
N GLU A 105 9.65 1.88 11.96
CA GLU A 105 9.24 3.10 12.64
C GLU A 105 7.94 2.93 13.42
N MET A 106 6.99 2.16 12.87
CA MET A 106 5.69 1.90 13.49
C MET A 106 5.71 0.68 14.41
N LYS A 107 6.89 0.13 14.66
CA LYS A 107 7.09 -1.04 15.55
C LYS A 107 6.32 -2.26 15.09
N CYS A 108 6.30 -2.51 13.80
CA CYS A 108 5.68 -3.70 13.22
C CYS A 108 6.66 -4.86 13.21
N ASP A 109 6.12 -6.07 13.36
CA ASP A 109 6.90 -7.30 13.38
C ASP A 109 7.06 -7.91 11.99
N ALA A 110 6.16 -7.57 11.06
CA ALA A 110 6.19 -8.10 9.71
C ALA A 110 5.48 -7.19 8.72
N VAL A 111 5.81 -7.35 7.45
CA VAL A 111 5.12 -6.73 6.32
C VAL A 111 4.30 -7.83 5.64
N VAL A 112 3.03 -7.57 5.36
CA VAL A 112 2.13 -8.52 4.68
C VAL A 112 1.65 -7.90 3.38
N ILE A 113 1.82 -8.60 2.27
CA ILE A 113 1.31 -8.16 0.99
C ILE A 113 0.35 -9.22 0.46
N ILE A 114 -0.90 -8.84 0.23
CA ILE A 114 -1.89 -9.69 -0.39
C ILE A 114 -1.98 -9.26 -1.84
N GLY A 115 -1.43 -10.05 -2.73
CA GLY A 115 -1.31 -9.70 -4.13
C GLY A 115 -1.66 -10.85 -5.05
N ARG A 116 -1.57 -10.57 -6.34
CA ARG A 116 -1.79 -11.58 -7.38
C ARG A 116 -0.67 -12.62 -7.34
N PRO A 117 -0.94 -13.87 -7.78
CA PRO A 117 0.08 -14.93 -7.77
C PRO A 117 1.40 -14.56 -8.44
N GLY A 118 1.35 -13.71 -9.49
CA GLY A 118 2.57 -13.27 -10.18
C GLY A 118 3.54 -12.46 -9.33
N TRP A 119 3.08 -11.90 -8.21
CA TRP A 119 3.93 -11.15 -7.27
C TRP A 119 4.81 -12.06 -6.42
N THR A 120 4.40 -13.32 -6.23
CA THR A 120 5.10 -14.27 -5.37
C THR A 120 6.58 -14.39 -5.71
N LYS A 121 6.88 -14.53 -6.99
CA LYS A 121 8.27 -14.71 -7.45
C LYS A 121 9.10 -13.45 -7.21
N LYS A 122 8.56 -12.29 -7.52
CA LYS A 122 9.28 -11.02 -7.33
C LYS A 122 9.52 -10.72 -5.87
N LEU A 123 8.52 -10.95 -5.02
CA LEU A 123 8.63 -10.69 -3.58
C LEU A 123 9.57 -11.68 -2.90
N ALA A 124 9.63 -12.92 -3.37
CA ALA A 124 10.53 -13.93 -2.79
C ALA A 124 12.00 -13.49 -2.87
N GLU A 125 12.38 -12.74 -3.90
CA GLU A 125 13.73 -12.21 -4.05
C GLU A 125 14.09 -11.19 -2.96
N HIS A 126 13.08 -10.66 -2.27
CA HIS A 126 13.23 -9.63 -1.24
C HIS A 126 12.89 -10.13 0.16
N GLY A 127 12.96 -11.44 0.38
CA GLY A 127 12.76 -12.01 1.71
C GLY A 127 11.32 -12.37 2.06
N TYR A 128 10.39 -12.23 1.12
CA TYR A 128 9.00 -12.60 1.37
C TYR A 128 8.79 -14.09 1.13
N SER A 129 7.95 -14.70 1.95
CA SER A 129 7.51 -16.08 1.76
C SER A 129 5.99 -16.13 1.85
N ARG A 130 5.42 -17.18 1.26
CA ARG A 130 3.96 -17.35 1.29
C ARG A 130 3.51 -17.66 2.72
N ALA A 131 2.66 -16.78 3.28
CA ALA A 131 2.17 -16.94 4.64
C ALA A 131 0.88 -17.77 4.70
N TYR A 132 -0.03 -17.56 3.75
CA TYR A 132 -1.30 -18.28 3.69
C TYR A 132 -1.94 -18.06 2.31
N VAL A 133 -2.97 -18.84 2.02
CA VAL A 133 -3.77 -18.68 0.81
C VAL A 133 -5.20 -18.36 1.23
N ALA A 134 -5.75 -17.25 0.73
CA ALA A 134 -7.13 -16.88 0.97
C ALA A 134 -8.00 -17.41 -0.18
N MET A 135 -9.12 -18.02 0.16
CA MET A 135 -10.09 -18.49 -0.81
C MET A 135 -11.45 -17.91 -0.48
N SER A 136 -12.21 -17.50 -1.47
CA SER A 136 -13.53 -16.93 -1.24
C SER A 136 -14.56 -17.51 -2.19
N LYS A 137 -15.81 -17.45 -1.76
CA LYS A 137 -16.96 -17.91 -2.54
C LYS A 137 -18.08 -16.91 -2.36
N GLU A 138 -18.65 -16.46 -3.44
CA GLU A 138 -19.84 -15.59 -3.38
C GLU A 138 -21.05 -16.41 -2.94
N ILE A 139 -21.91 -15.79 -2.14
CA ILE A 139 -23.12 -16.44 -1.61
C ILE A 139 -24.37 -15.81 -2.22
#